data_f6a556d5cf3ef8d45dc02a20ba154d0e
#
_entry.id   f6a556d5cf3ef8d45dc02a20ba154d0e
#
_cell.length_a   1.000
_cell.length_b   1.000
_cell.length_c   1.000
_cell.angle_alpha   90.00
_cell.angle_beta   90.00
_cell.angle_gamma   90.00
#
_symmetry.space_group_name_H-M   'P 1'
#
loop_
_entity.id
_entity.type
_entity.pdbx_description
1 polymer ?
#
loop_
_entity_poly.entity_id
_entity_poly.type
_entity_poly.pdbx_seq_one_letter_code
_entity_poly.pdbx_strand_id
1 'polypeptide(L)'
;VMIVPQTVTVKITQKVTKTFELGYKFSNEDSMDSKYSVSVESMEHHEVEVRGSQDNIDKINSVKAVIDLKGKNNDFEQNAKIYAYDRSGKKVDVEIIPNTVKVDCMVSSYSKEVSIVPQYTGQLASGYGFESIKLKQEKVTIYGKEELLNSINSVGVVIDLSGLSGDKSYSKLPLTGIENINKLDFNTVDASVRVSPSTKRIITDIPINIVNNNGGYQVNFAEGQDKASVEVDGVAAILDALTINDFNISIDLANLKAGTNTVKVDLKIDKGYLTGKLVSPERITITLRK
;
A
#
# COMPACT_ATOMS: atom_id res chain seq x y z
N VAL A 1 -74.69 -17.11 1.10
CA VAL A 1 -73.32 -16.66 1.39
C VAL A 1 -72.44 -17.01 0.20
N MET A 2 -71.97 -15.99 -0.50
CA MET A 2 -71.05 -16.18 -1.63
C MET A 2 -69.63 -16.25 -1.15
N ILE A 3 -68.94 -17.37 -1.35
CA ILE A 3 -67.52 -17.53 -0.95
C ILE A 3 -66.69 -17.00 -2.10
N VAL A 4 -65.86 -15.97 -1.84
CA VAL A 4 -64.92 -15.36 -2.78
C VAL A 4 -63.53 -15.42 -2.14
N PRO A 5 -62.55 -16.03 -2.80
CA PRO A 5 -62.52 -16.59 -4.16
C PRO A 5 -63.11 -18.01 -4.25
N GLN A 6 -63.75 -18.33 -5.37
CA GLN A 6 -64.31 -19.65 -5.64
C GLN A 6 -63.26 -20.71 -6.01
N THR A 7 -62.03 -20.28 -6.30
CA THR A 7 -60.92 -21.17 -6.63
C THR A 7 -59.66 -20.68 -5.92
N VAL A 8 -58.90 -21.60 -5.34
CA VAL A 8 -57.59 -21.38 -4.79
C VAL A 8 -56.58 -22.16 -5.62
N THR A 9 -55.61 -21.46 -6.20
CA THR A 9 -54.51 -22.11 -6.92
C THR A 9 -53.45 -22.52 -5.96
N VAL A 10 -53.22 -23.82 -5.79
CA VAL A 10 -52.13 -24.37 -4.96
C VAL A 10 -51.00 -24.80 -5.87
N LYS A 11 -49.83 -24.16 -5.75
CA LYS A 11 -48.60 -24.57 -6.42
C LYS A 11 -47.84 -25.56 -5.51
N ILE A 12 -47.82 -26.84 -5.88
CA ILE A 12 -47.01 -27.87 -5.20
C ILE A 12 -45.66 -27.91 -5.90
N THR A 13 -44.59 -27.74 -5.13
CA THR A 13 -43.21 -27.82 -5.63
C THR A 13 -42.48 -28.93 -4.85
N GLN A 14 -41.79 -29.83 -5.56
CA GLN A 14 -40.96 -30.83 -4.93
C GLN A 14 -39.75 -30.15 -4.26
N LYS A 15 -39.48 -30.47 -3.00
CA LYS A 15 -38.27 -30.05 -2.30
C LYS A 15 -37.12 -30.98 -2.68
N VAL A 16 -35.97 -30.42 -3.02
CA VAL A 16 -34.68 -31.12 -3.21
C VAL A 16 -33.71 -30.74 -2.10
N THR A 17 -32.78 -31.62 -1.80
CA THR A 17 -31.73 -31.39 -0.82
C THR A 17 -30.38 -31.41 -1.54
N LYS A 18 -29.53 -30.44 -1.25
CA LYS A 18 -28.17 -30.35 -1.79
C LYS A 18 -27.21 -29.89 -0.71
N THR A 19 -26.00 -30.46 -0.69
CA THR A 19 -24.91 -30.05 0.20
C THR A 19 -24.18 -28.85 -0.39
N PHE A 20 -23.83 -27.89 0.47
CA PHE A 20 -23.07 -26.70 0.12
C PHE A 20 -21.92 -26.51 1.12
N GLU A 21 -20.79 -26.04 0.62
CA GLU A 21 -19.70 -25.55 1.47
C GLU A 21 -20.17 -24.35 2.29
N LEU A 22 -19.79 -24.34 3.57
CA LEU A 22 -20.13 -23.28 4.51
C LEU A 22 -18.96 -22.30 4.66
N GLY A 23 -19.12 -21.13 4.12
CA GLY A 23 -18.24 -19.99 4.39
C GLY A 23 -18.74 -19.16 5.58
N TYR A 24 -18.09 -18.01 5.82
CA TYR A 24 -18.56 -17.06 6.81
C TYR A 24 -18.53 -15.63 6.29
N LYS A 25 -19.17 -14.72 7.00
CA LYS A 25 -19.02 -13.28 6.88
C LYS A 25 -19.25 -12.60 8.21
N PHE A 26 -18.60 -11.48 8.42
CA PHE A 26 -18.83 -10.64 9.59
C PHE A 26 -20.04 -9.71 9.37
N SER A 27 -20.66 -9.31 10.47
CA SER A 27 -21.69 -8.29 10.53
C SER A 27 -21.40 -7.33 11.68
N ASN A 28 -21.90 -6.08 11.58
CA ASN A 28 -21.65 -5.02 12.55
C ASN A 28 -20.14 -4.70 12.74
N GLU A 29 -19.36 -4.81 11.67
CA GLU A 29 -17.93 -4.50 11.65
C GLU A 29 -17.67 -3.06 12.12
N ASP A 30 -18.50 -2.10 11.71
CA ASP A 30 -18.40 -0.69 12.09
C ASP A 30 -18.61 -0.44 13.60
N SER A 31 -19.17 -1.40 14.34
CA SER A 31 -19.38 -1.31 15.79
C SER A 31 -18.18 -1.75 16.62
N MET A 32 -17.17 -2.32 15.98
CA MET A 32 -15.92 -2.75 16.60
C MET A 32 -14.86 -1.63 16.47
N ASP A 33 -14.05 -1.41 17.50
CA ASP A 33 -12.92 -0.47 17.39
C ASP A 33 -11.96 -0.98 16.30
N SER A 34 -11.65 -0.12 15.34
CA SER A 34 -10.84 -0.46 14.15
C SER A 34 -9.40 -0.90 14.47
N LYS A 35 -8.94 -0.73 15.73
CA LYS A 35 -7.65 -1.29 16.16
C LYS A 35 -7.65 -2.81 16.25
N TYR A 36 -8.84 -3.45 16.35
CA TYR A 36 -8.96 -4.90 16.44
C TYR A 36 -9.04 -5.55 15.08
N SER A 37 -8.46 -6.74 14.98
CA SER A 37 -8.62 -7.68 13.87
C SER A 37 -9.27 -8.95 14.38
N VAL A 38 -10.19 -9.53 13.61
CA VAL A 38 -10.87 -10.78 13.96
C VAL A 38 -10.49 -11.86 12.95
N SER A 39 -10.12 -13.02 13.44
CA SER A 39 -9.93 -14.23 12.64
C SER A 39 -10.87 -15.34 13.15
N VAL A 40 -11.34 -16.17 12.23
CA VAL A 40 -12.08 -17.39 12.57
C VAL A 40 -11.05 -18.51 12.72
N GLU A 41 -10.92 -19.01 13.95
CA GLU A 41 -9.98 -20.09 14.28
C GLU A 41 -10.57 -21.46 13.93
N SER A 42 -11.85 -21.64 14.25
CA SER A 42 -12.54 -22.90 13.94
C SER A 42 -14.02 -22.70 13.65
N MET A 43 -14.58 -23.61 12.87
CA MET A 43 -16.02 -23.80 12.67
C MET A 43 -16.34 -25.27 12.85
N GLU A 44 -17.41 -25.55 13.60
CA GLU A 44 -17.84 -26.93 13.91
C GLU A 44 -18.19 -27.72 12.65
N HIS A 45 -18.73 -27.06 11.61
CA HIS A 45 -19.09 -27.66 10.33
C HIS A 45 -18.56 -26.82 9.17
N HIS A 46 -18.06 -27.50 8.13
CA HIS A 46 -17.60 -26.86 6.89
C HIS A 46 -18.57 -27.06 5.71
N GLU A 47 -19.63 -27.85 5.93
CA GLU A 47 -20.68 -28.13 4.95
C GLU A 47 -22.03 -28.16 5.65
N VAL A 48 -23.08 -27.84 4.90
CA VAL A 48 -24.48 -27.90 5.35
C VAL A 48 -25.39 -28.44 4.27
N GLU A 49 -26.49 -29.08 4.69
CA GLU A 49 -27.55 -29.47 3.81
C GLU A 49 -28.54 -28.32 3.61
N VAL A 50 -28.89 -28.03 2.37
CA VAL A 50 -29.88 -27.02 2.02
C VAL A 50 -31.03 -27.68 1.29
N ARG A 51 -32.24 -27.46 1.79
CA ARG A 51 -33.47 -28.02 1.27
C ARG A 51 -34.39 -26.92 0.78
N GLY A 52 -34.88 -27.02 -0.46
CA GLY A 52 -35.78 -26.04 -1.06
C GLY A 52 -36.36 -26.49 -2.39
N SER A 53 -37.11 -25.60 -3.06
CA SER A 53 -37.46 -25.85 -4.46
C SER A 53 -36.24 -25.84 -5.36
N GLN A 54 -36.27 -26.58 -6.46
CA GLN A 54 -35.17 -26.60 -7.45
C GLN A 54 -34.78 -25.18 -7.86
N ASP A 55 -35.74 -24.31 -8.16
CA ASP A 55 -35.55 -22.92 -8.55
C ASP A 55 -34.80 -22.09 -7.49
N ASN A 56 -35.01 -22.36 -6.20
CA ASN A 56 -34.29 -21.67 -5.11
C ASN A 56 -32.90 -22.22 -4.89
N ILE A 57 -32.73 -23.56 -4.96
CA ILE A 57 -31.43 -24.19 -4.87
C ILE A 57 -30.50 -23.71 -5.99
N ASP A 58 -31.00 -23.58 -7.22
CA ASP A 58 -30.21 -23.14 -8.39
C ASP A 58 -29.80 -21.64 -8.32
N LYS A 59 -30.52 -20.83 -7.53
CA LYS A 59 -30.15 -19.43 -7.29
C LYS A 59 -29.01 -19.26 -6.29
N ILE A 60 -28.73 -20.27 -5.47
CA ILE A 60 -27.72 -20.15 -4.42
C ILE A 60 -26.34 -20.01 -5.04
N ASN A 61 -25.67 -18.93 -4.70
CA ASN A 61 -24.27 -18.68 -5.05
C ASN A 61 -23.33 -19.01 -3.89
N SER A 62 -23.74 -18.78 -2.63
CA SER A 62 -22.95 -19.08 -1.45
C SER A 62 -23.82 -19.30 -0.22
N VAL A 63 -23.33 -20.14 0.72
CA VAL A 63 -23.92 -20.34 2.03
C VAL A 63 -22.92 -19.86 3.07
N LYS A 64 -23.38 -18.98 3.99
CA LYS A 64 -22.47 -18.31 4.93
C LYS A 64 -23.05 -18.23 6.34
N ALA A 65 -22.21 -18.53 7.32
CA ALA A 65 -22.42 -18.22 8.73
C ALA A 65 -22.23 -16.70 8.95
N VAL A 66 -23.14 -16.06 9.64
CA VAL A 66 -23.06 -14.62 9.95
C VAL A 66 -22.60 -14.44 11.38
N ILE A 67 -21.37 -13.95 11.54
CA ILE A 67 -20.70 -13.71 12.81
C ILE A 67 -20.90 -12.26 13.19
N ASP A 68 -21.51 -12.00 14.35
CA ASP A 68 -21.80 -10.67 14.85
C ASP A 68 -20.65 -10.14 15.70
N LEU A 69 -20.03 -9.02 15.27
CA LEU A 69 -18.90 -8.38 15.94
C LEU A 69 -19.33 -7.29 16.94
N LYS A 70 -20.64 -7.05 17.12
CA LYS A 70 -21.11 -6.01 18.02
C LYS A 70 -20.62 -6.22 19.46
N GLY A 71 -19.84 -5.24 19.96
CA GLY A 71 -19.31 -5.25 21.32
C GLY A 71 -18.22 -6.28 21.59
N LYS A 72 -17.64 -6.89 20.56
CA LYS A 72 -16.54 -7.85 20.68
C LYS A 72 -15.20 -7.12 20.76
N ASN A 73 -14.39 -7.43 21.77
CA ASN A 73 -13.06 -6.87 22.01
C ASN A 73 -12.05 -7.89 22.57
N ASN A 74 -12.48 -9.13 22.77
CA ASN A 74 -11.69 -10.28 23.17
C ASN A 74 -12.15 -11.51 22.40
N ASP A 75 -11.39 -12.58 22.46
CA ASP A 75 -11.75 -13.88 21.88
C ASP A 75 -13.15 -14.31 22.33
N PHE A 76 -13.90 -14.88 21.40
CA PHE A 76 -15.27 -15.28 21.66
C PHE A 76 -15.70 -16.50 20.86
N GLU A 77 -16.64 -17.23 21.43
CA GLU A 77 -17.42 -18.26 20.73
C GLU A 77 -18.81 -17.70 20.37
N GLN A 78 -19.34 -18.12 19.25
CA GLN A 78 -20.69 -17.75 18.83
C GLN A 78 -21.37 -18.87 18.05
N ASN A 79 -22.66 -19.09 18.34
CA ASN A 79 -23.54 -19.86 17.46
C ASN A 79 -24.05 -18.93 16.35
N ALA A 80 -23.35 -18.96 15.23
CA ALA A 80 -23.62 -18.10 14.09
C ALA A 80 -24.79 -18.64 13.23
N LYS A 81 -25.76 -17.80 12.89
CA LYS A 81 -26.86 -18.17 11.99
C LYS A 81 -26.36 -18.31 10.56
N ILE A 82 -26.84 -19.35 9.88
CA ILE A 82 -26.45 -19.64 8.50
C ILE A 82 -27.53 -19.14 7.54
N TYR A 83 -27.12 -18.54 6.43
CA TYR A 83 -27.98 -18.06 5.37
C TYR A 83 -27.41 -18.42 3.98
N ALA A 84 -28.30 -18.71 3.06
CA ALA A 84 -27.97 -18.86 1.64
C ALA A 84 -28.14 -17.51 0.92
N TYR A 85 -27.24 -17.20 -0.01
CA TYR A 85 -27.21 -15.96 -0.77
C TYR A 85 -27.15 -16.23 -2.27
N ASP A 86 -27.84 -15.42 -3.05
CA ASP A 86 -27.74 -15.41 -4.50
C ASP A 86 -26.51 -14.58 -4.98
N ARG A 87 -26.32 -14.46 -6.29
CA ARG A 87 -25.22 -13.70 -6.89
C ARG A 87 -25.27 -12.20 -6.59
N SER A 88 -26.43 -11.67 -6.25
CA SER A 88 -26.61 -10.25 -5.86
C SER A 88 -26.38 -10.01 -4.36
N GLY A 89 -26.12 -11.06 -3.58
CA GLY A 89 -25.97 -11.00 -2.12
C GLY A 89 -27.30 -10.97 -1.35
N LYS A 90 -28.44 -11.21 -2.05
CA LYS A 90 -29.75 -11.31 -1.40
C LYS A 90 -29.96 -12.70 -0.82
N LYS A 91 -30.62 -12.77 0.34
CA LYS A 91 -30.97 -14.06 0.97
C LYS A 91 -31.95 -14.85 0.11
N VAL A 92 -31.68 -16.14 -0.06
CA VAL A 92 -32.56 -17.10 -0.71
C VAL A 92 -33.36 -17.82 0.35
N ASP A 93 -34.67 -17.94 0.14
CA ASP A 93 -35.58 -18.61 1.08
C ASP A 93 -35.51 -20.14 0.92
N VAL A 94 -34.73 -20.77 1.82
CA VAL A 94 -34.47 -22.20 1.87
C VAL A 94 -34.31 -22.66 3.33
N GLU A 95 -34.51 -23.94 3.56
CA GLU A 95 -34.24 -24.59 4.84
C GLU A 95 -32.78 -25.05 4.87
N ILE A 96 -32.02 -24.70 5.94
CA ILE A 96 -30.61 -25.06 6.10
C ILE A 96 -30.46 -25.92 7.36
N ILE A 97 -29.74 -27.04 7.25
CA ILE A 97 -29.59 -28.05 8.30
C ILE A 97 -28.11 -28.38 8.48
N PRO A 98 -27.52 -28.08 9.65
CA PRO A 98 -28.05 -27.24 10.73
C PRO A 98 -28.19 -25.77 10.32
N ASN A 99 -29.07 -25.01 10.96
CA ASN A 99 -29.29 -23.59 10.66
C ASN A 99 -28.38 -22.64 11.45
N THR A 100 -27.56 -23.18 12.34
CA THR A 100 -26.51 -22.48 13.09
C THR A 100 -25.26 -23.32 13.12
N VAL A 101 -24.12 -22.68 13.32
CA VAL A 101 -22.80 -23.32 13.51
C VAL A 101 -22.06 -22.64 14.64
N LYS A 102 -21.41 -23.42 15.49
CA LYS A 102 -20.49 -22.91 16.50
C LYS A 102 -19.22 -22.44 15.80
N VAL A 103 -18.80 -21.22 16.11
CA VAL A 103 -17.60 -20.56 15.54
C VAL A 103 -16.76 -20.02 16.66
N ASP A 104 -15.47 -20.34 16.67
CA ASP A 104 -14.48 -19.77 17.59
C ASP A 104 -13.71 -18.67 16.86
N CYS A 105 -13.69 -17.47 17.45
CA CYS A 105 -13.06 -16.29 16.89
C CYS A 105 -11.98 -15.75 17.84
N MET A 106 -10.82 -15.48 17.29
CA MET A 106 -9.73 -14.77 17.97
C MET A 106 -9.78 -13.28 17.62
N VAL A 107 -9.64 -12.44 18.64
CA VAL A 107 -9.58 -10.98 18.54
C VAL A 107 -8.19 -10.52 18.90
N SER A 108 -7.48 -9.94 17.96
CA SER A 108 -6.12 -9.42 18.14
C SER A 108 -6.07 -7.91 17.98
N SER A 109 -5.15 -7.28 18.70
CA SER A 109 -4.83 -5.85 18.56
C SER A 109 -3.32 -5.69 18.55
N TYR A 110 -2.71 -5.91 17.40
CA TYR A 110 -1.29 -5.66 17.23
C TYR A 110 -1.06 -4.19 16.87
N SER A 111 0.02 -3.63 17.39
CA SER A 111 0.42 -2.27 17.10
C SER A 111 1.93 -2.18 16.88
N LYS A 112 2.34 -1.23 16.06
CA LYS A 112 3.76 -0.93 15.79
C LYS A 112 3.95 0.57 15.69
N GLU A 113 4.95 1.11 16.36
CA GLU A 113 5.38 2.48 16.16
C GLU A 113 6.31 2.54 14.94
N VAL A 114 6.00 3.42 13.99
CA VAL A 114 6.78 3.60 12.76
C VAL A 114 7.11 5.07 12.55
N SER A 115 8.23 5.34 11.85
CA SER A 115 8.65 6.70 11.54
C SER A 115 7.79 7.31 10.43
N ILE A 116 7.59 8.63 10.51
CA ILE A 116 6.98 9.43 9.43
C ILE A 116 8.11 9.98 8.57
N VAL A 117 8.14 9.63 7.29
CA VAL A 117 9.19 10.01 6.34
C VAL A 117 8.66 11.04 5.34
N PRO A 118 9.23 12.27 5.33
CA PRO A 118 8.86 13.27 4.34
C PRO A 118 9.24 12.84 2.92
N GLN A 119 8.30 13.02 1.99
CA GLN A 119 8.48 12.87 0.55
C GLN A 119 8.26 14.23 -0.10
N TYR A 120 9.23 14.69 -0.89
CA TYR A 120 9.20 16.03 -1.44
C TYR A 120 8.69 16.01 -2.87
N THR A 121 7.84 16.99 -3.21
CA THR A 121 7.33 17.23 -4.56
C THR A 121 7.48 18.69 -4.94
N GLY A 122 7.49 18.96 -6.25
CA GLY A 122 7.66 20.32 -6.76
C GLY A 122 9.11 20.81 -6.65
N GLN A 123 9.33 22.04 -7.08
CA GLN A 123 10.63 22.71 -7.05
C GLN A 123 10.51 24.06 -6.37
N LEU A 124 11.52 24.43 -5.59
CA LEU A 124 11.64 25.73 -4.95
C LEU A 124 11.76 26.84 -6.02
N ALA A 125 11.46 28.06 -5.63
CA ALA A 125 11.71 29.23 -6.47
C ALA A 125 13.22 29.36 -6.81
N SER A 126 13.53 29.88 -7.98
CA SER A 126 14.92 30.11 -8.40
C SER A 126 15.69 30.94 -7.38
N GLY A 127 16.90 30.51 -7.02
CA GLY A 127 17.74 31.14 -6.02
C GLY A 127 17.44 30.77 -4.57
N TYR A 128 16.55 29.81 -4.34
CA TYR A 128 16.21 29.31 -3.01
C TYR A 128 16.45 27.81 -2.92
N GLY A 129 16.86 27.36 -1.72
CA GLY A 129 17.15 25.96 -1.39
C GLY A 129 16.43 25.52 -0.13
N PHE A 130 16.15 24.24 -0.06
CA PHE A 130 15.65 23.60 1.16
C PHE A 130 16.72 23.64 2.25
N GLU A 131 16.36 24.11 3.44
CA GLU A 131 17.27 24.14 4.58
C GLU A 131 16.97 23.02 5.57
N SER A 132 15.70 22.91 5.99
CA SER A 132 15.29 21.86 6.94
C SER A 132 13.78 21.68 6.94
N ILE A 133 13.36 20.54 7.51
CA ILE A 133 11.97 20.28 7.86
C ILE A 133 11.87 19.86 9.32
N LYS A 134 10.79 20.28 9.98
CA LYS A 134 10.40 19.80 11.29
C LYS A 134 8.96 19.32 11.21
N LEU A 135 8.74 18.05 11.50
CA LEU A 135 7.42 17.47 11.72
C LEU A 135 7.02 17.68 13.18
N LYS A 136 5.74 17.94 13.43
CA LYS A 136 5.23 18.07 14.81
C LYS A 136 5.27 16.73 15.53
N GLN A 137 4.99 15.62 14.80
CA GLN A 137 5.19 14.25 15.24
C GLN A 137 6.10 13.55 14.22
N GLU A 138 7.11 12.85 14.70
CA GLU A 138 8.07 12.11 13.85
C GLU A 138 7.73 10.62 13.72
N LYS A 139 6.82 10.13 14.56
CA LYS A 139 6.38 8.74 14.62
C LYS A 139 4.87 8.66 14.79
N VAL A 140 4.30 7.55 14.37
CA VAL A 140 2.87 7.24 14.52
C VAL A 140 2.71 5.76 14.88
N THR A 141 1.73 5.46 15.74
CA THR A 141 1.35 4.07 16.03
C THR A 141 0.32 3.61 15.02
N ILE A 142 0.63 2.50 14.37
CA ILE A 142 -0.25 1.80 13.41
C ILE A 142 -0.80 0.52 14.06
N TYR A 143 -2.06 0.19 13.76
CA TYR A 143 -2.77 -0.98 14.28
C TYR A 143 -3.27 -1.83 13.12
N GLY A 144 -3.19 -3.16 13.24
CA GLY A 144 -3.63 -4.06 12.19
C GLY A 144 -3.19 -5.50 12.44
N LYS A 145 -3.22 -6.31 11.39
CA LYS A 145 -2.72 -7.69 11.44
C LYS A 145 -1.19 -7.70 11.61
N GLU A 146 -0.68 -8.57 12.46
CA GLU A 146 0.74 -8.66 12.78
C GLU A 146 1.63 -8.80 11.54
N GLU A 147 1.29 -9.70 10.63
CA GLU A 147 2.05 -9.95 9.39
C GLU A 147 2.18 -8.68 8.54
N LEU A 148 1.08 -7.90 8.41
CA LEU A 148 1.09 -6.65 7.68
C LEU A 148 1.96 -5.60 8.38
N LEU A 149 1.79 -5.42 9.69
CA LEU A 149 2.56 -4.43 10.46
C LEU A 149 4.06 -4.72 10.42
N ASN A 150 4.46 -5.99 10.43
CA ASN A 150 5.86 -6.39 10.35
C ASN A 150 6.52 -5.95 9.04
N SER A 151 5.77 -5.87 7.95
CA SER A 151 6.26 -5.41 6.64
C SER A 151 6.38 -3.89 6.52
N ILE A 152 5.71 -3.11 7.38
CA ILE A 152 5.70 -1.65 7.33
C ILE A 152 6.78 -1.10 8.24
N ASN A 153 7.74 -0.36 7.69
CA ASN A 153 8.84 0.25 8.45
C ASN A 153 8.67 1.77 8.61
N SER A 154 7.90 2.40 7.74
CA SER A 154 7.62 3.84 7.80
C SER A 154 6.32 4.16 7.08
N VAL A 155 5.75 5.31 7.38
CA VAL A 155 4.67 5.94 6.62
C VAL A 155 5.17 7.23 5.99
N GLY A 156 4.60 7.63 4.87
CA GLY A 156 5.01 8.84 4.14
C GLY A 156 4.18 10.05 4.54
N VAL A 157 4.74 11.24 4.30
CA VAL A 157 4.00 12.51 4.23
C VAL A 157 4.54 13.32 3.06
N VAL A 158 3.65 13.80 2.19
CA VAL A 158 4.05 14.57 1.01
C VAL A 158 4.15 16.05 1.35
N ILE A 159 5.31 16.63 1.04
CA ILE A 159 5.63 18.04 1.22
C ILE A 159 5.80 18.69 -0.14
N ASP A 160 4.88 19.59 -0.49
CA ASP A 160 4.96 20.34 -1.75
C ASP A 160 5.84 21.59 -1.59
N LEU A 161 6.99 21.58 -2.25
CA LEU A 161 7.96 22.66 -2.27
C LEU A 161 7.73 23.65 -3.41
N SER A 162 6.70 23.50 -4.23
CA SER A 162 6.48 24.26 -5.46
C SER A 162 6.50 25.77 -5.20
N GLY A 163 7.45 26.46 -5.82
CA GLY A 163 7.58 27.91 -5.84
C GLY A 163 7.91 28.56 -4.49
N LEU A 164 8.32 27.80 -3.49
CA LEU A 164 8.67 28.36 -2.19
C LEU A 164 9.93 29.23 -2.28
N SER A 165 9.84 30.45 -1.75
CA SER A 165 10.93 31.42 -1.61
C SER A 165 11.14 31.88 -0.16
N GLY A 166 10.61 31.15 0.80
CA GLY A 166 10.74 31.40 2.24
C GLY A 166 10.08 30.28 3.05
N ASP A 167 10.17 30.41 4.36
CA ASP A 167 9.65 29.43 5.31
C ASP A 167 8.14 29.21 5.13
N LYS A 168 7.71 27.97 5.26
CA LYS A 168 6.29 27.59 5.13
C LYS A 168 5.88 26.58 6.19
N SER A 169 4.73 26.83 6.81
CA SER A 169 4.06 25.88 7.68
C SER A 169 2.90 25.21 6.96
N TYR A 170 2.80 23.92 7.13
CA TYR A 170 1.73 23.07 6.62
C TYR A 170 0.95 22.50 7.79
N SER A 171 -0.37 22.49 7.67
CA SER A 171 -1.27 21.93 8.69
C SER A 171 -2.04 20.77 8.11
N LYS A 172 -2.22 19.72 8.91
CA LYS A 172 -3.04 18.55 8.58
C LYS A 172 -2.65 17.87 7.26
N LEU A 173 -1.35 17.71 7.02
CA LEU A 173 -0.87 16.93 5.88
C LEU A 173 -1.24 15.45 6.09
N PRO A 174 -1.90 14.79 5.13
CA PRO A 174 -2.27 13.40 5.25
C PRO A 174 -1.04 12.48 5.22
N LEU A 175 -1.07 11.43 6.05
CA LEU A 175 -0.10 10.34 5.98
C LEU A 175 -0.42 9.44 4.77
N THR A 176 0.61 8.89 4.14
CA THR A 176 0.52 8.02 2.95
C THR A 176 1.20 6.68 3.18
N GLY A 177 0.92 5.68 2.32
CA GLY A 177 1.46 4.33 2.48
C GLY A 177 0.79 3.56 3.63
N ILE A 178 -0.51 3.82 3.82
CA ILE A 178 -1.31 3.29 4.93
C ILE A 178 -2.40 2.31 4.47
N GLU A 179 -2.31 1.82 3.23
CA GLU A 179 -3.28 0.88 2.68
C GLU A 179 -3.30 -0.40 3.52
N ASN A 180 -4.51 -0.88 3.82
CA ASN A 180 -4.77 -2.07 4.62
C ASN A 180 -4.39 -1.97 6.11
N ILE A 181 -4.00 -0.81 6.61
CA ILE A 181 -3.84 -0.56 8.04
C ILE A 181 -5.23 -0.33 8.65
N ASN A 182 -5.53 -1.02 9.76
CA ASN A 182 -6.84 -0.92 10.40
C ASN A 182 -7.08 0.45 11.03
N LYS A 183 -6.07 0.99 11.72
CA LYS A 183 -6.15 2.27 12.45
C LYS A 183 -4.76 2.90 12.60
N LEU A 184 -4.74 4.21 12.73
CA LEU A 184 -3.59 5.01 13.18
C LEU A 184 -4.04 5.86 14.38
N ASP A 185 -3.09 6.23 15.25
CA ASP A 185 -3.37 7.18 16.34
C ASP A 185 -3.82 8.53 15.79
N PHE A 186 -3.20 8.94 14.67
CA PHE A 186 -3.59 10.11 13.88
C PHE A 186 -3.26 9.86 12.40
N ASN A 187 -3.99 10.49 11.51
CA ASN A 187 -3.84 10.33 10.06
C ASN A 187 -3.29 11.57 9.35
N THR A 188 -2.99 12.62 10.09
CA THR A 188 -2.43 13.88 9.57
C THR A 188 -1.33 14.38 10.48
N VAL A 189 -0.33 15.10 9.92
CA VAL A 189 0.76 15.72 10.66
C VAL A 189 0.95 17.17 10.22
N ASP A 190 1.37 18.04 11.15
CA ASP A 190 1.79 19.40 10.85
C ASP A 190 3.30 19.40 10.56
N ALA A 191 3.73 20.24 9.61
CA ALA A 191 5.13 20.37 9.22
C ALA A 191 5.54 21.84 9.08
N SER A 192 6.79 22.13 9.37
CA SER A 192 7.40 23.45 9.11
C SER A 192 8.63 23.25 8.25
N VAL A 193 8.67 23.87 7.08
CA VAL A 193 9.78 23.84 6.14
C VAL A 193 10.51 25.17 6.21
N ARG A 194 11.84 25.12 6.32
CA ARG A 194 12.72 26.29 6.23
C ARG A 194 13.37 26.33 4.87
N VAL A 195 13.41 27.50 4.28
CA VAL A 195 13.93 27.78 2.96
C VAL A 195 14.88 28.97 3.03
N SER A 196 16.09 28.81 2.51
CA SER A 196 17.14 29.84 2.50
C SER A 196 17.66 30.09 1.08
N PRO A 197 18.37 31.21 0.83
CA PRO A 197 19.05 31.42 -0.45
C PRO A 197 19.94 30.23 -0.81
N SER A 198 19.88 29.82 -2.07
CA SER A 198 20.69 28.71 -2.60
C SER A 198 21.98 29.19 -3.23
N THR A 199 22.93 28.28 -3.33
CA THR A 199 24.17 28.40 -4.10
C THR A 199 24.39 27.15 -4.92
N LYS A 200 25.29 27.22 -5.89
CA LYS A 200 25.61 26.10 -6.76
C LYS A 200 26.97 25.53 -6.39
N ARG A 201 27.08 24.20 -6.46
CA ARG A 201 28.33 23.48 -6.29
C ARG A 201 28.46 22.37 -7.32
N ILE A 202 29.68 22.17 -7.83
CA ILE A 202 30.02 21.03 -8.66
C ILE A 202 30.63 19.95 -7.78
N ILE A 203 30.01 18.76 -7.82
CA ILE A 203 30.54 17.55 -7.19
C ILE A 203 31.17 16.71 -8.30
N THR A 204 32.42 16.35 -8.12
CA THR A 204 33.21 15.61 -9.13
C THR A 204 33.48 14.19 -8.68
N ASP A 205 34.02 13.37 -9.57
CA ASP A 205 34.48 12.01 -9.29
C ASP A 205 33.40 11.04 -8.81
N ILE A 206 32.15 11.29 -9.16
CA ILE A 206 31.04 10.40 -8.83
C ILE A 206 31.09 9.18 -9.77
N PRO A 207 31.19 7.95 -9.25
CA PRO A 207 31.29 6.75 -10.06
C PRO A 207 29.98 6.51 -10.85
N ILE A 208 30.14 6.01 -12.09
CA ILE A 208 29.02 5.63 -12.95
C ILE A 208 28.70 4.15 -12.73
N ASN A 209 27.51 3.85 -12.25
CA ASN A 209 27.02 2.52 -12.02
C ASN A 209 26.45 1.89 -13.29
N ILE A 210 26.45 0.58 -13.35
CA ILE A 210 25.88 -0.20 -14.47
C ILE A 210 24.58 -0.83 -13.99
N VAL A 211 23.49 -0.61 -14.73
CA VAL A 211 22.19 -1.23 -14.47
C VAL A 211 21.75 -2.10 -15.65
N ASN A 212 20.89 -3.10 -15.37
CA ASN A 212 20.26 -3.98 -16.36
C ASN A 212 21.27 -4.73 -17.27
N ASN A 213 22.40 -5.18 -16.72
CA ASN A 213 23.37 -6.00 -17.46
C ASN A 213 22.87 -7.46 -17.61
N ASN A 214 21.73 -7.64 -18.27
CA ASN A 214 21.09 -8.96 -18.47
C ASN A 214 21.91 -9.89 -19.37
N GLY A 215 22.81 -9.32 -20.19
CA GLY A 215 23.71 -10.08 -21.07
C GLY A 215 24.95 -10.63 -20.38
N GLY A 216 25.18 -10.27 -19.11
CA GLY A 216 26.37 -10.68 -18.34
C GLY A 216 27.68 -10.17 -18.96
N TYR A 217 27.65 -8.98 -19.57
CA TYR A 217 28.83 -8.42 -20.23
C TYR A 217 29.86 -7.91 -19.23
N GLN A 218 31.14 -8.11 -19.56
CA GLN A 218 32.23 -7.30 -19.01
C GLN A 218 32.18 -5.91 -19.65
N VAL A 219 32.15 -4.87 -18.83
CA VAL A 219 32.01 -3.48 -19.26
C VAL A 219 33.34 -2.77 -19.12
N ASN A 220 33.91 -2.29 -20.22
CA ASN A 220 35.10 -1.47 -20.20
C ASN A 220 34.71 -0.05 -20.60
N PHE A 221 34.92 0.90 -19.70
CA PHE A 221 34.77 2.32 -19.97
C PHE A 221 35.96 2.81 -20.80
N ALA A 222 35.73 3.77 -21.67
CA ALA A 222 36.83 4.50 -22.27
C ALA A 222 37.58 5.29 -21.18
N GLU A 223 38.85 5.60 -21.42
CA GLU A 223 39.71 6.27 -20.43
C GLU A 223 39.08 7.56 -19.91
N GLY A 224 38.99 7.64 -18.56
CA GLY A 224 38.40 8.78 -17.85
C GLY A 224 36.87 8.92 -17.95
N GLN A 225 36.15 7.92 -18.49
CA GLN A 225 34.68 7.97 -18.64
C GLN A 225 33.93 7.11 -17.61
N ASP A 226 34.59 6.66 -16.56
CA ASP A 226 34.00 5.86 -15.46
C ASP A 226 33.41 6.72 -14.34
N LYS A 227 33.57 8.05 -14.43
CA LYS A 227 33.12 9.01 -13.43
C LYS A 227 32.38 10.18 -14.08
N ALA A 228 31.55 10.84 -13.28
CA ALA A 228 30.79 12.00 -13.69
C ALA A 228 30.90 13.17 -12.71
N SER A 229 30.51 14.34 -13.19
CA SER A 229 30.39 15.57 -12.41
C SER A 229 28.95 16.10 -12.48
N VAL A 230 28.44 16.57 -11.34
CA VAL A 230 27.06 17.07 -11.19
C VAL A 230 27.11 18.47 -10.59
N GLU A 231 26.45 19.45 -11.23
CA GLU A 231 26.15 20.74 -10.59
C GLU A 231 24.88 20.57 -9.74
N VAL A 232 24.93 20.90 -8.47
CA VAL A 232 23.83 20.84 -7.53
C VAL A 232 23.51 22.23 -7.03
N ASP A 233 22.22 22.55 -6.96
CA ASP A 233 21.68 23.80 -6.41
C ASP A 233 21.05 23.51 -5.05
N GLY A 234 21.47 24.25 -4.01
CA GLY A 234 20.96 24.05 -2.66
C GLY A 234 21.58 25.02 -1.64
N VAL A 235 21.14 24.93 -0.41
CA VAL A 235 21.70 25.71 0.72
C VAL A 235 23.12 25.22 1.01
N ALA A 236 24.04 26.15 1.28
CA ALA A 236 25.47 25.84 1.47
C ALA A 236 25.71 24.73 2.49
N ALA A 237 25.03 24.78 3.67
CA ALA A 237 25.17 23.77 4.70
C ALA A 237 24.73 22.35 4.23
N ILE A 238 23.69 22.27 3.40
CA ILE A 238 23.24 21.02 2.81
C ILE A 238 24.27 20.50 1.78
N LEU A 239 24.79 21.41 0.92
CA LEU A 239 25.79 21.06 -0.07
C LEU A 239 27.12 20.61 0.56
N ASP A 240 27.49 21.17 1.72
CA ASP A 240 28.68 20.77 2.48
C ASP A 240 28.59 19.37 3.05
N ALA A 241 27.39 18.91 3.36
CA ALA A 241 27.13 17.58 3.88
C ALA A 241 26.96 16.49 2.80
N LEU A 242 26.93 16.87 1.50
CA LEU A 242 26.77 15.90 0.42
C LEU A 242 28.03 15.04 0.25
N THR A 243 27.78 13.77 -0.02
CA THR A 243 28.79 12.78 -0.38
C THR A 243 28.48 12.19 -1.75
N ILE A 244 29.42 11.45 -2.32
CA ILE A 244 29.20 10.74 -3.59
C ILE A 244 28.05 9.72 -3.51
N ASN A 245 27.72 9.21 -2.31
CA ASN A 245 26.65 8.25 -2.08
C ASN A 245 25.24 8.87 -2.18
N ASP A 246 25.13 10.21 -2.17
CA ASP A 246 23.84 10.91 -2.35
C ASP A 246 23.43 10.99 -3.83
N PHE A 247 24.30 10.50 -4.75
CA PHE A 247 24.10 10.52 -6.19
C PHE A 247 24.08 9.11 -6.76
N ASN A 248 23.04 8.79 -7.49
CA ASN A 248 22.97 7.57 -8.28
C ASN A 248 23.12 7.95 -9.76
N ILE A 249 24.34 7.79 -10.29
CA ILE A 249 24.66 8.00 -11.70
C ILE A 249 24.77 6.63 -12.33
N SER A 250 24.07 6.39 -13.43
CA SER A 250 24.02 5.07 -14.05
C SER A 250 23.92 5.10 -15.57
N ILE A 251 24.32 3.99 -16.18
CA ILE A 251 24.07 3.65 -17.57
C ILE A 251 23.25 2.37 -17.65
N ASP A 252 22.29 2.34 -18.56
CA ASP A 252 21.42 1.19 -18.78
C ASP A 252 21.90 0.33 -19.96
N LEU A 253 22.13 -0.95 -19.70
CA LEU A 253 22.59 -1.92 -20.69
C LEU A 253 21.47 -2.82 -21.26
N ALA A 254 20.22 -2.63 -20.88
CA ALA A 254 19.10 -3.53 -21.19
C ALA A 254 19.00 -3.93 -22.67
N ASN A 255 19.30 -3.02 -23.59
CA ASN A 255 19.13 -3.20 -25.04
C ASN A 255 20.46 -3.14 -25.83
N LEU A 256 21.60 -3.25 -25.15
CA LEU A 256 22.90 -3.13 -25.78
C LEU A 256 23.42 -4.50 -26.23
N LYS A 257 24.27 -4.49 -27.26
CA LYS A 257 24.92 -5.66 -27.80
C LYS A 257 26.43 -5.61 -27.56
N ALA A 258 27.08 -6.78 -27.61
CA ALA A 258 28.54 -6.85 -27.56
C ALA A 258 29.18 -5.93 -28.61
N GLY A 259 30.31 -5.30 -28.25
CA GLY A 259 31.02 -4.32 -29.04
C GLY A 259 31.01 -2.93 -28.41
N THR A 260 31.40 -1.90 -29.19
CA THR A 260 31.46 -0.51 -28.76
C THR A 260 30.07 0.13 -28.83
N ASN A 261 29.65 0.74 -27.74
CA ASN A 261 28.35 1.41 -27.60
C ASN A 261 28.56 2.81 -27.03
N THR A 262 27.74 3.78 -27.47
CA THR A 262 27.64 5.09 -26.84
C THR A 262 26.33 5.19 -26.09
N VAL A 263 26.39 5.34 -24.76
CA VAL A 263 25.26 5.30 -23.87
C VAL A 263 25.05 6.64 -23.17
N LYS A 264 23.79 6.95 -22.88
CA LYS A 264 23.41 8.12 -22.09
C LYS A 264 23.69 7.83 -20.61
N VAL A 265 24.16 8.84 -19.90
CA VAL A 265 24.32 8.80 -18.46
C VAL A 265 23.08 9.39 -17.81
N ASP A 266 22.47 8.64 -16.91
CA ASP A 266 21.31 9.07 -16.13
C ASP A 266 21.72 9.48 -14.72
N LEU A 267 21.14 10.59 -14.24
CA LEU A 267 21.38 11.13 -12.90
C LEU A 267 20.10 11.03 -12.07
N LYS A 268 20.21 10.47 -10.86
CA LYS A 268 19.21 10.55 -9.81
C LYS A 268 19.88 11.05 -8.53
N ILE A 269 19.28 12.05 -7.89
CA ILE A 269 19.70 12.53 -6.57
C ILE A 269 18.73 11.97 -5.55
N ASP A 270 19.24 11.27 -4.54
CA ASP A 270 18.40 10.58 -3.55
C ASP A 270 17.73 11.53 -2.54
N LYS A 271 18.17 12.80 -2.51
CA LYS A 271 17.54 13.86 -1.72
C LYS A 271 16.51 14.63 -2.56
N GLY A 272 15.24 14.26 -2.47
CA GLY A 272 14.15 14.79 -3.31
C GLY A 272 13.90 16.30 -3.22
N TYR A 273 14.57 17.00 -2.32
CA TYR A 273 14.54 18.46 -2.19
C TYR A 273 15.70 19.17 -2.89
N LEU A 274 16.66 18.44 -3.46
CA LEU A 274 17.77 19.00 -4.22
C LEU A 274 17.49 18.91 -5.71
N THR A 275 17.95 19.93 -6.44
CA THR A 275 17.99 19.90 -7.91
C THR A 275 19.42 19.85 -8.38
N GLY A 276 19.66 19.07 -9.42
CA GLY A 276 20.99 18.97 -10.00
C GLY A 276 20.94 18.60 -11.46
N LYS A 277 21.99 18.94 -12.17
CA LYS A 277 22.18 18.55 -13.56
C LYS A 277 23.54 17.94 -13.78
N LEU A 278 23.62 16.98 -14.67
CA LEU A 278 24.87 16.40 -15.11
C LEU A 278 25.68 17.47 -15.86
N VAL A 279 26.94 17.67 -15.43
CA VAL A 279 27.89 18.60 -16.09
C VAL A 279 28.67 17.86 -17.17
N SER A 280 29.22 16.68 -16.81
CA SER A 280 29.95 15.80 -17.71
C SER A 280 30.13 14.40 -17.12
N PRO A 281 30.21 13.37 -17.97
CA PRO A 281 29.76 13.33 -19.35
C PRO A 281 28.26 13.07 -19.48
N GLU A 282 27.58 13.65 -20.48
CA GLU A 282 26.17 13.32 -20.77
C GLU A 282 26.02 11.96 -21.45
N ARG A 283 27.03 11.57 -22.18
CA ARG A 283 27.14 10.28 -22.87
C ARG A 283 28.56 9.77 -22.76
N ILE A 284 28.69 8.46 -22.65
CA ILE A 284 29.98 7.78 -22.57
C ILE A 284 30.10 6.68 -23.61
N THR A 285 31.33 6.34 -23.93
CA THR A 285 31.64 5.20 -24.79
C THR A 285 32.11 4.04 -23.93
N ILE A 286 31.44 2.90 -24.09
CA ILE A 286 31.79 1.64 -23.41
C ILE A 286 31.99 0.53 -24.44
N THR A 287 32.81 -0.44 -24.06
CA THR A 287 32.97 -1.67 -24.83
C THR A 287 32.47 -2.85 -24.02
N LEU A 288 31.49 -3.58 -24.58
CA LEU A 288 30.89 -4.76 -23.99
C LEU A 288 31.52 -6.04 -24.56
N ARG A 289 32.05 -6.89 -23.70
CA ARG A 289 32.61 -8.19 -24.05
C ARG A 289 31.83 -9.32 -23.32
N LYS A 290 31.65 -10.45 -24.00
CA LYS A 290 31.08 -11.66 -23.37
C LYS A 290 32.16 -12.42 -22.62
#